data_2aaf8b378d591e787c1c8f03804672c5
#
_entry.id   2aaf8b378d591e787c1c8f03804672c5
#
_cell.length_a   1.000
_cell.length_b   1.000
_cell.length_c   1.000
_cell.angle_alpha   90.00
_cell.angle_beta   90.00
_cell.angle_gamma   90.00
#
_symmetry.space_group_name_H-M   'P 1'
#
loop_
_entity.id
_entity.type
_entity.pdbx_description
1 polymer ?
#
loop_
_entity_poly.entity_id
_entity_poly.type
_entity_poly.pdbx_seq_one_letter_code
_entity_poly.pdbx_strand_id
1 'polypeptide(L)'
;MINSFVQGLTGKAPEEIISPALQADLLANSNIDPARGNVDLQCVYKASRDGFSAVDFHNNCDGRGSGLVVLLTKSGKVFGGYNPIGWDSTDDYGNTNSAFLWYKKGADKAVKINVLSGGNAAIFDFATGGPQFGSSDLIVGPPKAAVMGGFAGPDMEDTTINAGSLRTATSTFGGAYETDNGWPRGNHNIVDVEVYCNGNIKPRSKSGGGFNLWPF
;
A
#
# COMPACT_ATOMS: atom_id res chain seq x y z
N MET A 1 3.30 17.10 32.05
CA MET A 1 3.66 16.57 30.74
C MET A 1 2.47 15.79 30.19
N ILE A 2 1.45 16.50 29.76
CA ILE A 2 0.22 15.92 29.16
C ILE A 2 -0.15 16.92 28.06
N ASN A 3 0.43 16.76 26.85
CA ASN A 3 0.10 17.69 25.76
C ASN A 3 0.33 17.11 24.36
N SER A 4 -0.05 15.86 24.10
CA SER A 4 -0.04 15.34 22.72
C SER A 4 -1.26 14.51 22.34
N PHE A 5 -2.34 14.53 23.12
CA PHE A 5 -3.50 13.64 22.88
C PHE A 5 -4.80 14.37 22.46
N VAL A 6 -4.78 15.67 22.19
CA VAL A 6 -6.01 16.45 21.93
C VAL A 6 -6.15 16.95 20.49
N GLN A 7 -5.24 16.62 19.56
CA GLN A 7 -5.40 17.03 18.15
C GLN A 7 -6.29 16.12 17.29
N GLY A 8 -6.88 15.08 17.87
CA GLY A 8 -7.70 14.09 17.15
C GLY A 8 -9.15 14.45 16.84
N LEU A 9 -9.64 15.64 17.23
CA LEU A 9 -11.08 15.96 17.16
C LEU A 9 -11.48 16.87 15.98
N THR A 10 -10.58 17.30 15.14
CA THR A 10 -10.93 18.22 14.03
C THR A 10 -11.17 17.52 12.68
N GLY A 11 -11.10 16.19 12.62
CA GLY A 11 -11.34 15.43 11.38
C GLY A 11 -10.32 15.63 10.26
N LYS A 12 -9.27 16.44 10.49
CA LYS A 12 -8.16 16.61 9.54
C LYS A 12 -7.12 15.54 9.83
N ALA A 13 -6.73 14.78 8.80
CA ALA A 13 -5.62 13.86 8.90
C ALA A 13 -4.34 14.61 9.31
N PRO A 14 -3.45 14.01 10.13
CA PRO A 14 -2.17 14.60 10.47
C PRO A 14 -1.37 14.88 9.19
N GLU A 15 -0.45 15.85 9.25
CA GLU A 15 0.38 16.22 8.09
C GLU A 15 1.17 15.02 7.56
N GLU A 16 1.70 14.21 8.46
CA GLU A 16 2.29 12.90 8.17
C GLU A 16 1.85 11.88 9.23
N ILE A 17 1.53 10.64 8.80
CA ILE A 17 1.08 9.58 9.72
C ILE A 17 2.26 9.02 10.52
N ILE A 18 3.44 8.95 9.90
CA ILE A 18 4.66 8.43 10.52
C ILE A 18 5.71 9.51 10.70
N SER A 19 6.40 9.45 11.85
CA SER A 19 7.54 10.33 12.09
C SER A 19 8.75 9.92 11.25
N PRO A 20 9.69 10.84 10.97
CA PRO A 20 10.97 10.50 10.34
C PRO A 20 11.74 9.40 11.09
N ALA A 21 11.62 9.36 12.43
CA ALA A 21 12.25 8.33 13.25
C ALA A 21 11.63 6.94 13.01
N LEU A 22 10.29 6.84 12.91
CA LEU A 22 9.62 5.59 12.57
C LEU A 22 9.93 5.16 11.13
N GLN A 23 9.99 6.09 10.19
CA GLN A 23 10.41 5.81 8.83
C GLN A 23 11.84 5.24 8.80
N ALA A 24 12.77 5.85 9.51
CA ALA A 24 14.14 5.35 9.63
C ALA A 24 14.20 3.95 10.26
N ASP A 25 13.39 3.65 11.29
CA ASP A 25 13.30 2.32 11.92
C ASP A 25 12.78 1.27 10.92
N LEU A 26 11.79 1.63 10.10
CA LEU A 26 11.27 0.76 9.04
C LEU A 26 12.30 0.50 7.94
N LEU A 27 13.11 1.48 7.58
CA LEU A 27 14.12 1.36 6.53
C LEU A 27 15.40 0.66 7.01
N ALA A 28 15.86 0.93 8.23
CA ALA A 28 17.13 0.43 8.76
C ALA A 28 17.26 -1.10 8.79
N ASN A 29 16.13 -1.81 8.92
CA ASN A 29 16.09 -3.27 8.96
C ASN A 29 15.43 -3.88 7.71
N SER A 30 15.17 -3.09 6.69
CA SER A 30 14.66 -3.59 5.42
C SER A 30 15.83 -4.05 4.55
N ASN A 31 15.62 -5.12 3.77
CA ASN A 31 16.51 -5.48 2.67
C ASN A 31 16.36 -4.47 1.50
N ILE A 32 16.07 -3.21 1.82
CA ILE A 32 16.16 -2.12 0.86
C ILE A 32 17.64 -2.00 0.56
N ASP A 33 18.02 -2.42 -0.63
CA ASP A 33 19.41 -2.47 -1.07
C ASP A 33 20.05 -1.07 -1.01
N PRO A 34 20.95 -0.81 -0.05
CA PRO A 34 21.62 0.48 0.05
C PRO A 34 22.49 0.76 -1.19
N ALA A 35 22.81 -0.27 -2.00
CA ALA A 35 23.58 -0.14 -3.24
C ALA A 35 22.78 0.51 -4.37
N ARG A 36 21.45 0.62 -4.26
CA ARG A 36 20.61 1.34 -5.22
C ARG A 36 20.52 2.84 -4.96
N GLY A 37 21.37 3.36 -4.08
CA GLY A 37 21.46 4.78 -3.76
C GLY A 37 20.53 5.18 -2.59
N ASN A 38 20.83 6.32 -2.00
CA ASN A 38 20.01 6.97 -0.97
C ASN A 38 18.56 7.01 -1.46
N VAL A 39 17.73 6.11 -0.96
CA VAL A 39 16.31 6.10 -1.26
C VAL A 39 15.70 7.21 -0.41
N ASP A 40 15.62 8.40 -0.97
CA ASP A 40 14.88 9.51 -0.38
C ASP A 40 13.38 9.23 -0.55
N LEU A 41 12.82 8.53 0.42
CA LEU A 41 11.39 8.22 0.43
C LEU A 41 10.61 9.49 0.72
N GLN A 42 9.84 9.91 -0.26
CA GLN A 42 8.92 11.03 -0.15
C GLN A 42 7.48 10.52 -0.19
N CYS A 43 6.58 11.19 0.53
CA CYS A 43 5.15 10.92 0.48
C CYS A 43 4.60 11.33 -0.89
N VAL A 44 4.61 10.39 -1.84
CA VAL A 44 4.17 10.61 -3.23
C VAL A 44 2.64 10.54 -3.37
N TYR A 45 1.97 9.82 -2.48
CA TYR A 45 0.52 9.72 -2.42
C TYR A 45 0.04 9.85 -0.99
N LYS A 46 -1.02 10.65 -0.80
CA LYS A 46 -1.75 10.79 0.45
C LYS A 46 -3.24 10.90 0.13
N ALA A 47 -4.03 9.92 0.57
CA ALA A 47 -5.43 9.81 0.18
C ALA A 47 -6.26 11.04 0.57
N SER A 48 -5.98 11.68 1.71
CA SER A 48 -6.66 12.92 2.13
C SER A 48 -6.30 14.14 1.28
N ARG A 49 -5.19 14.12 0.56
CA ARG A 49 -4.72 15.17 -0.34
C ARG A 49 -5.11 14.91 -1.80
N ASP A 50 -4.92 13.67 -2.25
CA ASP A 50 -4.91 13.31 -3.67
C ASP A 50 -6.20 12.60 -4.10
N GLY A 51 -7.02 12.15 -3.14
CA GLY A 51 -8.24 11.37 -3.37
C GLY A 51 -8.14 9.93 -2.85
N PHE A 52 -9.29 9.31 -2.59
CA PHE A 52 -9.40 7.97 -2.02
C PHE A 52 -9.75 6.89 -3.06
N SER A 53 -9.56 7.17 -4.34
CA SER A 53 -9.81 6.16 -5.38
C SER A 53 -8.54 5.38 -5.71
N ALA A 54 -8.72 4.15 -6.21
CA ALA A 54 -7.62 3.38 -6.76
C ALA A 54 -6.92 4.12 -7.91
N VAL A 55 -7.69 4.87 -8.71
CA VAL A 55 -7.14 5.70 -9.80
C VAL A 55 -6.19 6.77 -9.26
N ASP A 56 -6.57 7.45 -8.16
CA ASP A 56 -5.71 8.46 -7.54
C ASP A 56 -4.41 7.83 -7.02
N PHE A 57 -4.51 6.65 -6.40
CA PHE A 57 -3.35 5.89 -5.94
C PHE A 57 -2.42 5.53 -7.10
N HIS A 58 -2.92 4.88 -8.14
CA HIS A 58 -2.10 4.44 -9.27
C HIS A 58 -1.51 5.60 -10.07
N ASN A 59 -2.24 6.71 -10.23
CA ASN A 59 -1.71 7.91 -10.89
C ASN A 59 -0.49 8.50 -10.18
N ASN A 60 -0.38 8.31 -8.87
CA ASN A 60 0.72 8.84 -8.08
C ASN A 60 1.85 7.82 -7.86
N CYS A 61 1.55 6.51 -7.88
CA CYS A 61 2.49 5.47 -7.44
C CYS A 61 3.07 4.63 -8.58
N ASP A 62 2.33 4.43 -9.68
CA ASP A 62 2.78 3.56 -10.78
C ASP A 62 4.11 4.03 -11.39
N GLY A 63 5.02 3.08 -11.57
CA GLY A 63 6.33 3.32 -12.18
C GLY A 63 7.34 4.00 -11.26
N ARG A 64 7.01 4.25 -9.98
CA ARG A 64 7.95 4.88 -9.03
C ARG A 64 8.90 3.89 -8.33
N GLY A 65 8.80 2.60 -8.66
CA GLY A 65 9.58 1.56 -8.00
C GLY A 65 9.04 1.22 -6.61
N SER A 66 9.91 0.80 -5.71
CA SER A 66 9.52 0.34 -4.38
C SER A 66 8.78 1.40 -3.58
N GLY A 67 7.83 0.94 -2.74
CA GLY A 67 7.05 1.85 -1.91
C GLY A 67 6.67 1.29 -0.54
N LEU A 68 6.63 2.19 0.44
CA LEU A 68 6.16 1.93 1.80
C LEU A 68 4.73 2.46 1.95
N VAL A 69 3.80 1.57 2.25
CA VAL A 69 2.39 1.90 2.52
C VAL A 69 2.18 2.11 4.00
N VAL A 70 1.48 3.17 4.35
CA VAL A 70 1.10 3.54 5.71
C VAL A 70 -0.40 3.77 5.78
N LEU A 71 -1.07 3.07 6.68
CA LEU A 71 -2.50 3.19 6.93
C LEU A 71 -2.75 3.79 8.30
N LEU A 72 -3.63 4.77 8.38
CA LEU A 72 -4.21 5.26 9.63
C LEU A 72 -5.68 4.86 9.69
N THR A 73 -6.04 4.09 10.71
CA THR A 73 -7.44 3.67 10.92
C THR A 73 -8.20 4.64 11.81
N LYS A 74 -9.53 4.59 11.75
CA LYS A 74 -10.41 5.34 12.64
C LYS A 74 -10.22 4.98 14.13
N SER A 75 -9.73 3.76 14.42
CA SER A 75 -9.38 3.33 15.77
C SER A 75 -7.97 3.78 16.22
N GLY A 76 -7.25 4.56 15.42
CA GLY A 76 -5.92 5.07 15.73
C GLY A 76 -4.78 4.06 15.51
N LYS A 77 -5.06 2.89 14.91
CA LYS A 77 -3.98 1.94 14.55
C LYS A 77 -3.24 2.46 13.34
N VAL A 78 -1.90 2.26 13.36
CA VAL A 78 -0.99 2.58 12.25
C VAL A 78 -0.26 1.31 11.85
N PHE A 79 -0.41 0.89 10.59
CA PHE A 79 0.21 -0.29 10.02
C PHE A 79 0.25 -0.20 8.50
N GLY A 80 0.87 -1.16 7.83
CA GLY A 80 0.97 -1.16 6.38
C GLY A 80 1.89 -2.25 5.85
N GLY A 81 2.51 -1.99 4.70
CA GLY A 81 3.44 -2.92 4.08
C GLY A 81 4.48 -2.23 3.21
N TYR A 82 5.54 -2.94 2.91
CA TYR A 82 6.57 -2.52 1.97
C TYR A 82 6.53 -3.39 0.72
N ASN A 83 6.36 -2.75 -0.42
CA ASN A 83 6.41 -3.37 -1.74
C ASN A 83 7.76 -3.03 -2.42
N PRO A 84 8.68 -4.00 -2.56
CA PRO A 84 10.00 -3.76 -3.17
C PRO A 84 9.96 -3.69 -4.69
N ILE A 85 8.91 -4.21 -5.33
CA ILE A 85 8.79 -4.27 -6.79
C ILE A 85 8.01 -3.10 -7.39
N GLY A 86 7.23 -2.38 -6.57
CA GLY A 86 6.43 -1.25 -7.02
C GLY A 86 5.06 -1.64 -7.59
N TRP A 87 4.39 -0.66 -8.18
CA TRP A 87 3.09 -0.79 -8.84
C TRP A 87 3.19 -0.32 -10.28
N ASP A 88 2.48 -0.97 -11.17
CA ASP A 88 2.39 -0.69 -12.61
C ASP A 88 1.02 -1.03 -13.19
N SER A 89 0.02 -1.28 -12.33
CA SER A 89 -1.35 -1.67 -12.73
C SER A 89 -1.36 -2.93 -13.62
N THR A 90 -0.65 -3.97 -13.19
CA THR A 90 -0.40 -5.17 -14.03
C THR A 90 -1.50 -6.20 -13.96
N ASP A 91 -2.39 -6.11 -12.96
CA ASP A 91 -3.42 -7.12 -12.64
C ASP A 91 -2.83 -8.52 -12.38
N ASP A 92 -1.64 -8.57 -11.81
CA ASP A 92 -0.92 -9.83 -11.59
C ASP A 92 -0.26 -9.89 -10.20
N TYR A 93 0.14 -11.09 -9.81
CA TYR A 93 0.90 -11.34 -8.59
C TYR A 93 2.38 -11.03 -8.78
N GLY A 94 2.96 -10.39 -7.77
CA GLY A 94 4.40 -10.19 -7.66
C GLY A 94 5.02 -11.15 -6.65
N ASN A 95 6.07 -11.86 -7.08
CA ASN A 95 6.85 -12.75 -6.23
C ASN A 95 8.08 -12.03 -5.68
N THR A 96 8.24 -12.00 -4.38
CA THR A 96 9.40 -11.37 -3.73
C THR A 96 9.56 -11.84 -2.29
N ASN A 97 10.79 -12.06 -1.86
CA ASN A 97 11.14 -12.36 -0.47
C ASN A 97 11.48 -11.10 0.33
N SER A 98 11.49 -9.92 -0.31
CA SER A 98 11.93 -8.67 0.32
C SER A 98 10.75 -7.77 0.74
N ALA A 99 9.51 -8.16 0.44
CA ALA A 99 8.34 -7.49 0.98
C ALA A 99 8.17 -7.79 2.46
N PHE A 100 7.54 -6.89 3.18
CA PHE A 100 7.13 -7.12 4.57
C PHE A 100 5.86 -6.36 4.90
N LEU A 101 5.07 -6.88 5.82
CA LEU A 101 4.05 -6.15 6.52
C LEU A 101 4.65 -5.54 7.79
N TRP A 102 4.01 -4.51 8.33
CA TRP A 102 4.47 -3.89 9.55
C TRP A 102 3.33 -3.23 10.32
N TYR A 103 3.49 -3.13 11.64
CA TYR A 103 2.60 -2.34 12.48
C TYR A 103 3.38 -1.55 13.51
N LYS A 104 2.84 -0.39 13.89
CA LYS A 104 3.45 0.50 14.87
C LYS A 104 3.32 -0.08 16.27
N LYS A 105 4.45 -0.16 16.98
CA LYS A 105 4.54 -0.58 18.37
C LYS A 105 5.24 0.50 19.20
N GLY A 106 4.44 1.34 19.86
CA GLY A 106 4.99 2.51 20.58
C GLY A 106 5.13 3.75 19.69
N ALA A 107 5.96 4.72 20.10
CA ALA A 107 6.07 6.00 19.40
C ALA A 107 6.77 5.88 18.04
N ASP A 108 8.01 5.38 18.03
CA ASP A 108 8.88 5.37 16.85
C ASP A 108 9.47 3.99 16.58
N LYS A 109 8.69 2.94 16.86
CA LYS A 109 9.09 1.54 16.63
C LYS A 109 8.02 0.80 15.86
N ALA A 110 8.47 -0.03 14.92
CA ALA A 110 7.64 -0.96 14.17
C ALA A 110 8.02 -2.42 14.48
N VAL A 111 7.03 -3.29 14.34
CA VAL A 111 7.24 -4.73 14.21
C VAL A 111 7.07 -5.07 12.74
N LYS A 112 8.03 -5.77 12.16
CA LYS A 112 7.98 -6.28 10.79
C LYS A 112 7.56 -7.73 10.77
N ILE A 113 6.82 -8.10 9.74
CA ILE A 113 6.33 -9.45 9.47
C ILE A 113 6.81 -9.79 8.07
N ASN A 114 7.72 -10.75 7.98
CA ASN A 114 8.35 -11.10 6.72
C ASN A 114 7.45 -12.00 5.87
N VAL A 115 7.78 -12.05 4.60
CA VAL A 115 7.18 -13.03 3.67
C VAL A 115 7.61 -14.43 4.08
N LEU A 116 6.70 -15.38 3.97
CA LEU A 116 7.00 -16.80 4.12
C LEU A 116 8.00 -17.28 3.06
N SER A 117 8.74 -18.34 3.39
CA SER A 117 9.77 -18.88 2.49
C SER A 117 9.19 -19.17 1.09
N GLY A 118 9.89 -18.66 0.07
CA GLY A 118 9.49 -18.79 -1.32
C GLY A 118 8.92 -17.50 -1.95
N GLY A 119 8.40 -16.57 -1.15
CA GLY A 119 7.97 -15.23 -1.63
C GLY A 119 6.87 -15.22 -2.68
N ASN A 120 6.15 -16.33 -2.86
CA ASN A 120 5.13 -16.46 -3.89
C ASN A 120 3.91 -15.59 -3.54
N ALA A 121 3.39 -14.88 -4.55
CA ALA A 121 2.21 -14.04 -4.42
C ALA A 121 2.28 -13.06 -3.23
N ALA A 122 3.47 -12.56 -2.90
CA ALA A 122 3.67 -11.63 -1.80
C ALA A 122 3.00 -10.27 -2.05
N ILE A 123 2.91 -9.86 -3.30
CA ILE A 123 2.25 -8.63 -3.75
C ILE A 123 1.18 -9.00 -4.77
N PHE A 124 0.09 -8.25 -4.79
CA PHE A 124 -0.85 -8.24 -5.90
C PHE A 124 -1.03 -6.80 -6.38
N ASP A 125 -0.75 -6.57 -7.65
CA ASP A 125 -0.84 -5.24 -8.27
C ASP A 125 -2.12 -5.15 -9.10
N PHE A 126 -3.19 -4.68 -8.48
CA PHE A 126 -4.53 -4.66 -9.06
C PHE A 126 -4.88 -3.24 -9.53
N ALA A 127 -5.04 -3.03 -10.85
CA ALA A 127 -5.25 -1.71 -11.48
C ALA A 127 -6.48 -0.93 -10.96
N THR A 128 -7.50 -1.62 -10.46
CA THR A 128 -8.72 -1.01 -9.91
C THR A 128 -8.83 -1.15 -8.39
N GLY A 129 -7.77 -1.61 -7.72
CA GLY A 129 -7.65 -1.76 -6.28
C GLY A 129 -6.58 -0.86 -5.68
N GLY A 130 -6.48 -0.85 -4.36
CA GLY A 130 -5.37 -0.22 -3.66
C GLY A 130 -4.22 -1.19 -3.43
N PRO A 131 -3.22 -0.78 -2.62
CA PRO A 131 -2.13 -1.66 -2.25
C PRO A 131 -2.62 -2.99 -1.67
N GLN A 132 -2.12 -4.09 -2.20
CA GLN A 132 -2.44 -5.42 -1.71
C GLN A 132 -1.18 -6.25 -1.47
N PHE A 133 -1.15 -6.93 -0.33
CA PHE A 133 -0.07 -7.79 0.12
C PHE A 133 -0.63 -9.18 0.40
N GLY A 134 -0.07 -10.19 -0.29
CA GLY A 134 -0.65 -11.52 -0.28
C GLY A 134 -2.04 -11.55 -0.90
N SER A 135 -2.69 -12.71 -0.85
CA SER A 135 -4.07 -12.87 -1.31
C SER A 135 -5.09 -12.22 -0.35
N SER A 136 -4.74 -12.10 0.94
CA SER A 136 -5.64 -11.58 1.98
C SER A 136 -4.91 -11.02 3.21
N ASP A 137 -3.57 -11.03 3.22
CA ASP A 137 -2.82 -10.59 4.41
C ASP A 137 -3.02 -9.11 4.68
N LEU A 138 -3.04 -8.27 3.62
CA LEU A 138 -3.50 -6.88 3.68
C LEU A 138 -4.08 -6.47 2.32
N ILE A 139 -5.33 -6.05 2.31
CA ILE A 139 -6.01 -5.50 1.13
C ILE A 139 -6.51 -4.10 1.50
N VAL A 140 -6.05 -3.09 0.77
CA VAL A 140 -6.53 -1.70 0.90
C VAL A 140 -7.56 -1.43 -0.20
N GLY A 141 -8.77 -1.09 0.21
CA GLY A 141 -9.92 -0.98 -0.68
C GLY A 141 -10.86 -2.17 -0.57
N PRO A 142 -11.85 -2.27 -1.47
CA PRO A 142 -12.77 -3.40 -1.50
C PRO A 142 -12.01 -4.69 -1.81
N PRO A 143 -12.31 -5.78 -1.10
CA PRO A 143 -11.73 -7.08 -1.40
C PRO A 143 -12.18 -7.50 -2.80
N LYS A 144 -11.22 -7.79 -3.65
CA LYS A 144 -11.46 -8.44 -4.95
C LYS A 144 -11.16 -9.93 -4.80
N ALA A 145 -12.02 -10.77 -5.37
CA ALA A 145 -11.79 -12.19 -5.38
C ALA A 145 -10.50 -12.50 -6.15
N ALA A 146 -9.57 -13.19 -5.49
CA ALA A 146 -8.43 -13.75 -6.19
C ALA A 146 -8.96 -14.77 -7.20
N VAL A 147 -8.87 -14.49 -8.48
CA VAL A 147 -9.22 -15.44 -9.52
C VAL A 147 -8.07 -16.43 -9.62
N MET A 148 -8.29 -17.64 -9.13
CA MET A 148 -7.37 -18.75 -9.35
C MET A 148 -7.28 -19.01 -10.86
N GLY A 149 -6.12 -18.72 -11.44
CA GLY A 149 -5.88 -19.03 -12.85
C GLY A 149 -5.25 -17.91 -13.68
N GLY A 150 -4.75 -16.84 -13.09
CA GLY A 150 -3.91 -15.86 -13.79
C GLY A 150 -4.65 -14.95 -14.77
N PHE A 151 -5.95 -14.90 -14.74
CA PHE A 151 -6.74 -13.94 -15.47
C PHE A 151 -7.90 -13.48 -14.58
N ALA A 152 -7.68 -12.42 -13.81
CA ALA A 152 -8.78 -11.60 -13.39
C ALA A 152 -9.27 -10.91 -14.67
N GLY A 153 -10.15 -11.59 -15.38
CA GLY A 153 -10.93 -10.93 -16.41
C GLY A 153 -11.56 -9.71 -15.79
N PRO A 154 -11.72 -8.60 -16.50
CA PRO A 154 -12.35 -7.43 -15.95
C PRO A 154 -13.77 -7.83 -15.56
N ASP A 155 -14.02 -8.06 -14.28
CA ASP A 155 -15.37 -7.89 -13.73
C ASP A 155 -15.68 -6.40 -13.83
N MET A 156 -15.86 -5.98 -15.06
CA MET A 156 -16.02 -4.61 -15.50
C MET A 156 -17.37 -4.03 -15.09
N GLU A 157 -18.19 -4.76 -14.35
CA GLU A 157 -19.55 -4.33 -14.07
C GLU A 157 -19.80 -3.93 -12.62
N ASP A 158 -18.81 -3.98 -11.72
CA ASP A 158 -19.01 -3.35 -10.42
C ASP A 158 -18.74 -1.84 -10.51
N THR A 159 -19.64 -1.16 -11.21
CA THR A 159 -19.74 0.31 -11.25
C THR A 159 -20.35 0.88 -9.98
N THR A 160 -20.34 0.14 -8.86
CA THR A 160 -20.79 0.68 -7.59
C THR A 160 -19.95 1.89 -7.23
N ILE A 161 -20.62 2.93 -6.72
CA ILE A 161 -20.05 4.23 -6.35
C ILE A 161 -18.83 4.12 -5.41
N ASN A 162 -18.59 2.96 -4.81
CA ASN A 162 -17.47 2.65 -3.91
C ASN A 162 -16.42 1.72 -4.52
N ALA A 163 -16.54 1.29 -5.78
CA ALA A 163 -15.53 0.47 -6.44
C ALA A 163 -14.20 1.23 -6.49
N GLY A 164 -13.14 0.61 -5.96
CA GLY A 164 -11.82 1.22 -5.89
C GLY A 164 -11.63 2.25 -4.76
N SER A 165 -12.58 2.39 -3.82
CA SER A 165 -12.41 3.29 -2.66
C SER A 165 -11.44 2.72 -1.63
N LEU A 166 -10.41 3.51 -1.27
CA LEU A 166 -9.41 3.14 -0.27
C LEU A 166 -9.80 3.51 1.16
N ARG A 167 -11.08 3.78 1.43
CA ARG A 167 -11.58 4.12 2.77
C ARG A 167 -11.78 2.92 3.69
N THR A 168 -11.53 1.73 3.18
CA THR A 168 -11.57 0.49 3.96
C THR A 168 -10.31 -0.33 3.69
N ALA A 169 -9.97 -1.19 4.64
CA ALA A 169 -8.97 -2.23 4.44
C ALA A 169 -9.38 -3.50 5.18
N THR A 170 -8.92 -4.62 4.68
CA THR A 170 -9.07 -5.92 5.36
C THR A 170 -7.69 -6.51 5.57
N SER A 171 -7.46 -7.07 6.75
CA SER A 171 -6.21 -7.74 7.06
C SER A 171 -6.44 -9.07 7.75
N THR A 172 -5.66 -10.07 7.34
CA THR A 172 -5.59 -11.39 7.96
C THR A 172 -4.12 -11.73 8.24
N PHE A 173 -3.75 -12.97 8.31
CA PHE A 173 -2.37 -13.44 8.25
C PHE A 173 -2.27 -14.92 7.90
N GLY A 174 -1.05 -15.35 7.55
CA GLY A 174 -0.76 -16.74 7.25
C GLY A 174 -1.08 -17.14 5.82
N GLY A 175 -1.28 -16.16 4.94
CA GLY A 175 -1.31 -16.36 3.49
C GLY A 175 0.10 -16.40 2.93
N ALA A 176 0.61 -15.24 2.54
CA ALA A 176 1.97 -15.05 2.03
C ALA A 176 2.97 -14.58 3.10
N TYR A 177 2.48 -14.13 4.26
CA TYR A 177 3.30 -13.55 5.33
C TYR A 177 3.26 -14.39 6.61
N GLU A 178 4.32 -14.26 7.40
CA GLU A 178 4.41 -14.86 8.74
C GLU A 178 3.28 -14.39 9.64
N THR A 179 3.04 -15.12 10.72
CA THR A 179 2.01 -14.76 11.69
C THR A 179 2.61 -13.96 12.86
N ASP A 180 1.92 -12.91 13.28
CA ASP A 180 2.25 -12.15 14.49
C ASP A 180 0.97 -11.78 15.25
N ASN A 181 0.97 -11.98 16.57
CA ASN A 181 -0.23 -11.73 17.40
C ASN A 181 -0.56 -10.24 17.57
N GLY A 182 0.40 -9.35 17.32
CA GLY A 182 0.20 -7.90 17.35
C GLY A 182 -0.36 -7.33 16.05
N TRP A 183 -0.35 -8.11 14.97
CA TRP A 183 -0.88 -7.68 13.68
C TRP A 183 -2.36 -7.29 13.77
N PRO A 184 -2.74 -6.10 13.32
CA PRO A 184 -4.15 -5.68 13.30
C PRO A 184 -4.95 -6.54 12.31
N ARG A 185 -5.85 -7.36 12.81
CA ARG A 185 -6.71 -8.23 11.99
C ARG A 185 -8.13 -7.70 11.88
N GLY A 186 -8.81 -8.05 10.80
CA GLY A 186 -10.22 -7.76 10.53
C GLY A 186 -10.42 -6.63 9.54
N ASN A 187 -11.61 -6.06 9.57
CA ASN A 187 -12.00 -4.94 8.72
C ASN A 187 -11.65 -3.62 9.41
N HIS A 188 -11.11 -2.68 8.65
CA HIS A 188 -10.68 -1.39 9.14
C HIS A 188 -11.32 -0.25 8.34
N ASN A 189 -11.84 0.75 9.05
CA ASN A 189 -12.18 2.04 8.46
C ASN A 189 -10.91 2.90 8.40
N ILE A 190 -10.53 3.33 7.21
CA ILE A 190 -9.31 4.08 6.96
C ILE A 190 -9.60 5.58 7.01
N VAL A 191 -8.79 6.29 7.78
CA VAL A 191 -8.79 7.76 7.86
C VAL A 191 -7.89 8.34 6.80
N ASP A 192 -6.69 7.75 6.61
CA ASP A 192 -5.75 8.16 5.59
C ASP A 192 -4.87 7.00 5.14
N VAL A 193 -4.39 7.11 3.91
CA VAL A 193 -3.40 6.22 3.30
C VAL A 193 -2.25 7.10 2.81
N GLU A 194 -1.03 6.78 3.21
CA GLU A 194 0.17 7.39 2.65
C GLU A 194 1.02 6.34 1.96
N VAL A 195 1.63 6.72 0.84
CA VAL A 195 2.62 5.88 0.15
C VAL A 195 3.88 6.69 -0.07
N TYR A 196 4.97 6.13 0.41
CA TYR A 196 6.31 6.71 0.31
C TYR A 196 7.10 5.93 -0.73
N CYS A 197 7.51 6.61 -1.80
CA CYS A 197 8.37 6.07 -2.86
C CYS A 197 9.59 6.97 -3.05
N ASN A 198 10.50 6.58 -3.93
CA ASN A 198 11.60 7.44 -4.34
C ASN A 198 11.05 8.69 -5.04
N GLY A 199 11.15 9.83 -4.39
CA GLY A 199 10.64 11.12 -4.89
C GLY A 199 11.29 11.60 -6.19
N ASN A 200 12.48 11.11 -6.52
CA ASN A 200 13.19 11.44 -7.74
C ASN A 200 12.66 10.72 -8.98
N ILE A 201 11.86 9.66 -8.80
CA ILE A 201 11.24 8.91 -9.89
C ILE A 201 9.84 9.48 -10.14
N LYS A 202 9.58 9.94 -11.34
CA LYS A 202 8.24 10.42 -11.74
C LYS A 202 7.30 9.23 -11.97
N PRO A 203 5.98 9.40 -11.71
CA PRO A 203 5.02 8.37 -12.04
C PRO A 203 5.03 8.12 -13.56
N ARG A 204 4.68 6.89 -13.95
CA ARG A 204 4.53 6.57 -15.37
C ARG A 204 3.40 7.44 -15.94
N SER A 205 3.70 8.24 -16.97
CA SER A 205 2.65 8.93 -17.70
C SER A 205 1.79 7.86 -18.41
N LYS A 206 0.51 7.78 -18.08
CA LYS A 206 -0.43 7.00 -18.89
C LYS A 206 -0.46 7.69 -20.25
N SER A 207 0.29 7.18 -21.24
CA SER A 207 0.10 7.55 -22.63
C SER A 207 -1.37 7.26 -22.93
N GLY A 208 -2.15 8.30 -23.23
CA GLY A 208 -3.53 8.14 -23.61
C GLY A 208 -3.57 7.09 -24.73
N GLY A 209 -4.33 6.02 -24.53
CA GLY A 209 -4.52 4.98 -25.52
C GLY A 209 -5.19 5.59 -26.75
N GLY A 210 -4.37 6.13 -27.65
CA GLY A 210 -4.78 6.42 -28.99
C GLY A 210 -5.00 5.08 -29.67
N PHE A 211 -6.24 4.72 -29.91
CA PHE A 211 -6.59 3.67 -30.84
C PHE A 211 -5.96 4.06 -32.18
N ASN A 212 -4.82 3.47 -32.51
CA ASN A 212 -4.34 3.48 -33.87
C ASN A 212 -5.29 2.57 -34.66
N LEU A 213 -6.30 3.19 -35.29
CA LEU A 213 -7.05 2.56 -36.36
C LEU A 213 -6.04 2.29 -37.49
N TRP A 214 -5.73 1.02 -37.71
CA TRP A 214 -5.02 0.59 -38.90
C TRP A 214 -5.87 0.96 -40.12
N PRO A 215 -5.33 1.68 -41.09
CA PRO A 215 -6.03 1.83 -42.37
C PRO A 215 -5.97 0.48 -43.09
N PHE A 216 -7.11 0.01 -43.53
CA PHE A 216 -7.25 -1.09 -44.46
C PHE A 216 -6.69 -0.72 -45.83
#